data_50ae3c0373819e92f75314a4a60ff760
#
_entry.id   50ae3c0373819e92f75314a4a60ff760
#
_cell.length_a   1.000
_cell.length_b   1.000
_cell.length_c   1.000
_cell.angle_alpha   90.00
_cell.angle_beta   90.00
_cell.angle_gamma   90.00
#
_symmetry.space_group_name_H-M   'P 1'
#
loop_
_entity.id
_entity.type
_entity.pdbx_description
1 polymer ?
#
loop_
_entity_poly.entity_id
_entity_poly.type
_entity_poly.pdbx_seq_one_letter_code
_entity_poly.pdbx_strand_id
1 'polypeptide(L)'
;MKDTFMRSCEHWSESSRNEMQNFYSLASIDYKHLAERFNWKEWFEMHQANIGKRGLRLLDIACGSGKFPSALVQNADLSNAKILPVEYSLLDPSSFSIAEARKVIQPPFEASSEFETTLQEFSCERETYDIIWATHALYAIPKNELKKALKRFIFGMARSG
;
A
#
# COMPACT_ATOMS: atom_id res chain seq x y z
N MET A 1 21.44 -20.63 -2.86
CA MET A 1 20.97 -19.56 -1.96
C MET A 1 19.53 -19.26 -2.38
N LYS A 2 18.51 -19.44 -1.51
CA LYS A 2 17.13 -19.06 -1.87
C LYS A 2 17.13 -17.55 -2.13
N ASP A 3 16.50 -17.13 -3.20
CA ASP A 3 16.33 -15.73 -3.56
C ASP A 3 15.61 -14.98 -2.42
N THR A 4 15.99 -13.75 -2.17
CA THR A 4 15.38 -12.88 -1.13
C THR A 4 13.87 -12.76 -1.34
N PHE A 5 13.43 -12.75 -2.60
CA PHE A 5 12.03 -12.74 -2.98
C PHE A 5 11.29 -14.01 -2.50
N MET A 6 11.83 -15.21 -2.77
CA MET A 6 11.20 -16.47 -2.33
C MET A 6 11.10 -16.55 -0.80
N ARG A 7 12.15 -16.07 -0.09
CA ARG A 7 12.12 -15.97 1.37
C ARG A 7 11.06 -15.00 1.87
N SER A 8 10.89 -13.88 1.19
CA SER A 8 9.86 -12.91 1.54
C SER A 8 8.46 -13.52 1.40
N CYS A 9 8.17 -14.20 0.28
CA CYS A 9 6.88 -14.88 0.08
C CYS A 9 6.62 -15.98 1.12
N GLU A 10 7.64 -16.77 1.48
CA GLU A 10 7.53 -17.78 2.54
C GLU A 10 7.26 -17.14 3.92
N HIS A 11 7.92 -16.02 4.22
CA HIS A 11 7.79 -15.30 5.48
C HIS A 11 6.38 -14.72 5.67
N TRP A 12 5.74 -14.25 4.61
CA TRP A 12 4.39 -13.66 4.63
C TRP A 12 3.28 -14.68 4.41
N SER A 13 3.52 -15.95 4.70
CA SER A 13 2.52 -17.02 4.65
C SER A 13 1.81 -17.21 6.00
N GLU A 14 0.66 -17.89 5.99
CA GLU A 14 -0.07 -18.20 7.22
C GLU A 14 0.76 -19.05 8.20
N SER A 15 1.62 -19.94 7.69
CA SER A 15 2.51 -20.77 8.51
C SER A 15 3.54 -19.96 9.31
N SER A 16 3.87 -18.76 8.88
CA SER A 16 4.80 -17.83 9.55
C SER A 16 4.11 -16.70 10.32
N ARG A 17 2.82 -16.85 10.64
CA ARG A 17 2.01 -15.83 11.33
C ARG A 17 2.68 -15.24 12.57
N ASN A 18 3.30 -16.06 13.42
CA ASN A 18 3.96 -15.60 14.65
C ASN A 18 5.18 -14.73 14.36
N GLU A 19 6.00 -15.12 13.35
CA GLU A 19 7.15 -14.32 12.93
C GLU A 19 6.71 -12.99 12.33
N MET A 20 5.65 -13.01 11.55
CA MET A 20 5.03 -11.82 10.99
C MET A 20 4.51 -10.88 12.08
N GLN A 21 3.85 -11.41 13.13
CA GLN A 21 3.39 -10.62 14.26
C GLN A 21 4.56 -9.98 15.02
N ASN A 22 5.64 -10.72 15.24
CA ASN A 22 6.85 -10.19 15.87
C ASN A 22 7.48 -9.08 15.04
N PHE A 23 7.57 -9.26 13.71
CA PHE A 23 8.04 -8.20 12.81
C PHE A 23 7.16 -6.95 12.92
N TYR A 24 5.83 -7.10 12.85
CA TYR A 24 4.92 -5.96 12.93
C TYR A 24 4.93 -5.28 14.29
N SER A 25 5.22 -5.98 15.38
CA SER A 25 5.35 -5.33 16.69
C SER A 25 6.50 -4.32 16.71
N LEU A 26 7.57 -4.57 15.97
CA LEU A 26 8.70 -3.65 15.81
C LEU A 26 8.40 -2.59 14.73
N ALA A 27 7.92 -3.00 13.57
CA ALA A 27 7.63 -2.10 12.45
C ALA A 27 6.46 -1.14 12.73
N SER A 28 5.58 -1.46 13.67
CA SER A 28 4.47 -0.57 14.06
C SER A 28 4.93 0.80 14.54
N ILE A 29 6.11 0.87 15.16
CA ILE A 29 6.71 2.13 15.60
C ILE A 29 7.05 3.00 14.39
N ASP A 30 7.63 2.40 13.35
CA ASP A 30 8.00 3.11 12.12
C ASP A 30 6.75 3.62 11.37
N TYR A 31 5.72 2.78 11.25
CA TYR A 31 4.45 3.18 10.64
C TYR A 31 3.77 4.32 11.41
N LYS A 32 3.79 4.26 12.75
CA LYS A 32 3.26 5.33 13.59
C LYS A 32 4.04 6.63 13.36
N HIS A 33 5.37 6.58 13.41
CA HIS A 33 6.21 7.76 13.17
C HIS A 33 5.97 8.35 11.78
N LEU A 34 5.83 7.52 10.76
CA LEU A 34 5.53 7.98 9.40
C LEU A 34 4.16 8.67 9.34
N ALA A 35 3.17 8.12 10.01
CA ALA A 35 1.82 8.70 10.07
C ALA A 35 1.79 10.04 10.83
N GLU A 36 2.57 10.19 11.92
CA GLU A 36 2.58 11.39 12.76
C GLU A 36 3.44 12.54 12.20
N ARG A 37 4.51 12.23 11.45
CA ARG A 37 5.52 13.23 11.05
C ARG A 37 5.21 13.96 9.76
N PHE A 38 4.23 13.52 9.02
CA PHE A 38 3.85 14.13 7.76
C PHE A 38 2.41 14.62 7.83
N ASN A 39 2.10 15.76 7.20
CA ASN A 39 0.74 16.30 7.17
C ASN A 39 -0.09 15.58 6.10
N TRP A 40 -0.47 14.33 6.39
CA TRP A 40 -1.24 13.48 5.49
C TRP A 40 -2.60 14.06 5.14
N LYS A 41 -3.25 14.72 6.09
CA LYS A 41 -4.53 15.37 5.86
C LYS A 41 -4.43 16.38 4.72
N GLU A 42 -3.54 17.35 4.84
CA GLU A 42 -3.33 18.37 3.81
C GLU A 42 -2.89 17.76 2.47
N TRP A 43 -2.05 16.73 2.52
CA TRP A 43 -1.57 16.04 1.35
C TRP A 43 -2.72 15.35 0.59
N PHE A 44 -3.61 14.63 1.27
CA PHE A 44 -4.78 14.01 0.67
C PHE A 44 -5.78 15.06 0.15
N GLU A 45 -6.04 16.13 0.91
CA GLU A 45 -6.91 17.23 0.49
C GLU A 45 -6.41 17.91 -0.79
N MET A 46 -5.11 18.14 -0.91
CA MET A 46 -4.48 18.70 -2.11
C MET A 46 -4.66 17.76 -3.32
N HIS A 47 -4.43 16.46 -3.15
CA HIS A 47 -4.62 15.50 -4.24
C HIS A 47 -6.11 15.39 -4.64
N GLN A 48 -7.02 15.39 -3.67
CA GLN A 48 -8.45 15.39 -3.93
C GLN A 48 -8.90 16.64 -4.70
N ALA A 49 -8.37 17.80 -4.36
CA ALA A 49 -8.69 19.04 -5.07
C ALA A 49 -8.27 19.00 -6.54
N ASN A 50 -7.14 18.35 -6.84
CA ASN A 50 -6.64 18.24 -8.22
C ASN A 50 -7.49 17.32 -9.10
N ILE A 51 -8.15 16.31 -8.54
CA ILE A 51 -8.96 15.35 -9.32
C ILE A 51 -10.46 15.67 -9.32
N GLY A 52 -10.94 16.59 -8.47
CA GLY A 52 -12.30 17.12 -8.48
C GLY A 52 -13.32 16.19 -7.80
N LYS A 53 -14.35 15.76 -8.55
CA LYS A 53 -15.60 15.20 -7.98
C LYS A 53 -15.62 13.68 -7.78
N ARG A 54 -14.56 12.96 -8.07
CA ARG A 54 -14.44 11.52 -7.77
C ARG A 54 -13.51 11.26 -6.59
N GLY A 55 -13.59 10.08 -5.99
CA GLY A 55 -12.62 9.63 -5.00
C GLY A 55 -11.22 9.42 -5.59
N LEU A 56 -10.19 9.52 -4.75
CA LEU A 56 -8.82 9.14 -5.08
C LEU A 56 -8.72 7.63 -5.26
N ARG A 57 -7.99 7.19 -6.27
CA ARG A 57 -7.70 5.77 -6.53
C ARG A 57 -6.27 5.50 -6.09
N LEU A 58 -6.11 4.62 -5.12
CA LEU A 58 -4.84 4.31 -4.50
C LEU A 58 -4.49 2.83 -4.69
N LEU A 59 -3.24 2.55 -5.06
CA LEU A 59 -2.69 1.20 -5.08
C LEU A 59 -1.61 1.07 -4.00
N ASP A 60 -1.82 0.15 -3.07
CA ASP A 60 -0.85 -0.24 -2.04
C ASP A 60 -0.09 -1.50 -2.47
N ILE A 61 1.19 -1.32 -2.76
CA ILE A 61 2.07 -2.39 -3.25
C ILE A 61 2.76 -3.07 -2.10
N ALA A 62 2.68 -4.41 -2.09
CA ALA A 62 3.08 -5.25 -0.98
C ALA A 62 2.40 -4.77 0.31
N CYS A 63 1.06 -4.71 0.24
CA CYS A 63 0.22 -4.14 1.30
C CYS A 63 0.35 -4.87 2.64
N GLY A 64 0.91 -6.08 2.64
CA GLY A 64 1.03 -6.90 3.84
C GLY A 64 -0.33 -7.05 4.53
N SER A 65 -0.36 -6.90 5.84
CA SER A 65 -1.61 -6.94 6.63
C SER A 65 -2.23 -5.55 6.89
N GLY A 66 -1.97 -4.55 6.03
CA GLY A 66 -2.60 -3.23 6.12
C GLY A 66 -2.16 -2.37 7.30
N LYS A 67 -0.93 -2.55 7.79
CA LYS A 67 -0.43 -1.81 8.96
C LYS A 67 -0.27 -0.32 8.71
N PHE A 68 0.17 0.07 7.51
CA PHE A 68 0.35 1.48 7.20
C PHE A 68 -0.97 2.25 7.09
N PRO A 69 -1.98 1.82 6.32
CA PRO A 69 -3.28 2.49 6.33
C PRO A 69 -3.92 2.53 7.71
N SER A 70 -3.79 1.47 8.53
CA SER A 70 -4.24 1.50 9.93
C SER A 70 -3.53 2.57 10.74
N ALA A 71 -2.23 2.71 10.60
CA ALA A 71 -1.46 3.74 11.31
C ALA A 71 -1.88 5.15 10.89
N LEU A 72 -2.15 5.37 9.60
CA LEU A 72 -2.66 6.65 9.09
C LEU A 72 -4.02 7.01 9.70
N VAL A 73 -4.97 6.07 9.71
CA VAL A 73 -6.30 6.31 10.30
C VAL A 73 -6.20 6.65 11.78
N GLN A 74 -5.29 5.98 12.51
CA GLN A 74 -5.15 6.18 13.95
C GLN A 74 -4.37 7.44 14.34
N ASN A 75 -3.43 7.91 13.52
CA ASN A 75 -2.43 8.90 13.94
C ASN A 75 -2.34 10.15 13.04
N ALA A 76 -3.02 10.19 11.90
CA ALA A 76 -2.86 11.27 10.91
C ALA A 76 -4.06 12.24 10.78
N ASP A 77 -5.02 12.21 11.72
CA ASP A 77 -6.24 13.04 11.73
C ASP A 77 -7.04 13.02 10.41
N LEU A 78 -7.05 11.90 9.72
CA LEU A 78 -7.73 11.76 8.43
C LEU A 78 -9.26 11.81 8.53
N SER A 79 -9.83 11.56 9.72
CA SER A 79 -11.27 11.65 9.96
C SER A 79 -11.84 13.06 9.71
N ASN A 80 -11.00 14.08 9.82
CA ASN A 80 -11.36 15.48 9.59
C ASN A 80 -10.92 15.99 8.19
N ALA A 81 -10.40 15.12 7.34
CA ALA A 81 -9.98 15.51 6.00
C ALA A 81 -11.18 15.75 5.08
N LYS A 82 -11.10 16.82 4.28
CA LYS A 82 -12.14 17.17 3.28
C LYS A 82 -11.87 16.40 1.97
N ILE A 83 -12.02 15.09 2.01
CA ILE A 83 -11.82 14.19 0.87
C ILE A 83 -13.02 13.28 0.71
N LEU A 84 -13.21 12.78 -0.50
CA LEU A 84 -14.12 11.68 -0.78
C LEU A 84 -13.47 10.36 -0.35
N PRO A 85 -14.25 9.29 -0.19
CA PRO A 85 -13.69 7.97 0.06
C PRO A 85 -12.59 7.63 -0.93
N VAL A 86 -11.48 7.11 -0.41
CA VAL A 86 -10.31 6.70 -1.21
C VAL A 86 -10.49 5.23 -1.63
N GLU A 87 -10.64 4.97 -2.92
CA GLU A 87 -10.67 3.62 -3.47
C GLU A 87 -9.30 2.95 -3.27
N TYR A 88 -9.21 2.07 -2.29
CA TYR A 88 -7.97 1.46 -1.84
C TYR A 88 -7.78 0.07 -2.43
N SER A 89 -6.88 -0.06 -3.38
CA SER A 89 -6.54 -1.34 -4.01
C SER A 89 -5.33 -1.98 -3.32
N LEU A 90 -5.43 -3.27 -3.06
CA LEU A 90 -4.44 -4.07 -2.35
C LEU A 90 -3.67 -4.95 -3.34
N LEU A 91 -2.35 -4.93 -3.29
CA LEU A 91 -1.49 -5.83 -4.07
C LEU A 91 -0.47 -6.50 -3.16
N ASP A 92 -0.53 -7.81 -3.09
CA ASP A 92 0.43 -8.66 -2.35
C ASP A 92 0.41 -10.08 -2.92
N PRO A 93 1.53 -10.79 -3.01
CA PRO A 93 1.53 -12.19 -3.46
C PRO A 93 0.91 -13.16 -2.45
N SER A 94 0.64 -12.74 -1.23
CA SER A 94 0.04 -13.53 -0.16
C SER A 94 -1.45 -13.22 -0.02
N SER A 95 -2.31 -14.18 -0.38
CA SER A 95 -3.77 -14.11 -0.12
C SER A 95 -4.09 -13.91 1.34
N PHE A 96 -3.28 -14.51 2.23
CA PHE A 96 -3.40 -14.29 3.67
C PHE A 96 -3.18 -12.83 4.06
N SER A 97 -2.13 -12.20 3.54
CA SER A 97 -1.84 -10.77 3.77
C SER A 97 -2.98 -9.88 3.28
N ILE A 98 -3.48 -10.10 2.07
CA ILE A 98 -4.63 -9.35 1.52
C ILE A 98 -5.87 -9.50 2.40
N ALA A 99 -6.19 -10.72 2.83
CA ALA A 99 -7.33 -10.97 3.70
C ALA A 99 -7.22 -10.28 5.07
N GLU A 100 -6.03 -10.20 5.64
CA GLU A 100 -5.78 -9.44 6.88
C GLU A 100 -5.84 -7.93 6.65
N ALA A 101 -5.27 -7.44 5.54
CA ALA A 101 -5.33 -6.02 5.18
C ALA A 101 -6.79 -5.54 5.00
N ARG A 102 -7.60 -6.30 4.29
CA ARG A 102 -9.03 -5.98 4.08
C ARG A 102 -9.78 -5.75 5.39
N LYS A 103 -9.48 -6.51 6.44
CA LYS A 103 -10.16 -6.40 7.75
C LYS A 103 -9.88 -5.11 8.48
N VAL A 104 -8.74 -4.47 8.17
CA VAL A 104 -8.26 -3.27 8.89
C VAL A 104 -8.39 -1.98 8.07
N ILE A 105 -8.77 -2.07 6.80
CA ILE A 105 -9.11 -0.89 6.00
C ILE A 105 -10.36 -0.24 6.57
N GLN A 106 -10.27 1.05 6.89
CA GLN A 106 -11.33 1.85 7.49
C GLN A 106 -11.38 3.24 6.84
N PRO A 107 -12.50 3.94 6.92
CA PRO A 107 -12.62 5.30 6.39
C PRO A 107 -11.45 6.21 6.84
N PRO A 108 -10.93 7.06 5.93
CA PRO A 108 -11.48 7.38 4.61
C PRO A 108 -11.13 6.39 3.50
N PHE A 109 -10.43 5.29 3.80
CA PHE A 109 -10.09 4.25 2.83
C PHE A 109 -11.23 3.23 2.70
N GLU A 110 -11.54 2.86 1.46
CA GLU A 110 -12.52 1.82 1.12
C GLU A 110 -11.84 0.76 0.25
N ALA A 111 -11.82 -0.50 0.71
CA ALA A 111 -11.23 -1.58 -0.06
C ALA A 111 -11.95 -1.73 -1.41
N SER A 112 -11.19 -1.67 -2.50
CA SER A 112 -11.68 -1.70 -3.87
C SER A 112 -11.26 -2.99 -4.57
N SER A 113 -10.07 -3.01 -5.16
CA SER A 113 -9.57 -4.16 -5.90
C SER A 113 -8.49 -4.91 -5.13
N GLU A 114 -8.38 -6.21 -5.36
CA GLU A 114 -7.40 -7.08 -4.73
C GLU A 114 -6.62 -7.86 -5.79
N PHE A 115 -5.30 -7.79 -5.71
CA PHE A 115 -4.41 -8.43 -6.65
C PHE A 115 -3.46 -9.36 -5.92
N GLU A 116 -3.80 -10.65 -5.91
CA GLU A 116 -2.96 -11.71 -5.37
C GLU A 116 -1.89 -12.08 -6.39
N THR A 117 -0.90 -11.20 -6.52
CA THR A 117 0.16 -11.35 -7.50
C THR A 117 1.42 -10.61 -7.06
N THR A 118 2.54 -10.95 -7.68
CA THR A 118 3.78 -10.21 -7.49
C THR A 118 3.78 -8.91 -8.28
N LEU A 119 4.56 -7.94 -7.84
CA LEU A 119 4.74 -6.71 -8.61
C LEU A 119 5.31 -6.95 -10.00
N GLN A 120 6.13 -7.99 -10.15
CA GLN A 120 6.73 -8.38 -11.43
C GLN A 120 5.71 -8.89 -12.45
N GLU A 121 4.63 -9.48 -11.98
CA GLU A 121 3.55 -10.04 -12.80
C GLU A 121 2.36 -9.09 -12.93
N PHE A 122 2.21 -8.16 -11.97
CA PHE A 122 1.13 -7.18 -11.98
C PHE A 122 1.15 -6.32 -13.23
N SER A 123 -0.03 -6.14 -13.81
CA SER A 123 -0.26 -5.20 -14.90
C SER A 123 -1.55 -4.42 -14.63
N CYS A 124 -1.54 -3.15 -14.93
CA CYS A 124 -2.72 -2.30 -14.91
C CYS A 124 -2.81 -1.49 -16.20
N GLU A 125 -3.97 -0.93 -16.46
CA GLU A 125 -4.12 0.06 -17.51
C GLU A 125 -3.34 1.33 -17.18
N ARG A 126 -3.07 2.12 -18.19
CA ARG A 126 -2.38 3.40 -18.02
C ARG A 126 -3.26 4.35 -17.21
N GLU A 127 -2.62 5.13 -16.33
CA GLU A 127 -3.28 6.18 -15.57
C GLU A 127 -4.46 5.69 -14.70
N THR A 128 -4.38 4.44 -14.21
CA THR A 128 -5.42 3.82 -13.38
C THR A 128 -5.47 4.41 -11.98
N TYR A 129 -4.31 4.76 -11.40
CA TYR A 129 -4.18 5.18 -10.01
C TYR A 129 -3.71 6.63 -9.89
N ASP A 130 -4.26 7.36 -8.95
CA ASP A 130 -3.85 8.72 -8.61
C ASP A 130 -2.68 8.72 -7.61
N ILE A 131 -2.63 7.68 -6.79
CA ILE A 131 -1.59 7.43 -5.78
C ILE A 131 -1.13 5.99 -5.90
N ILE A 132 0.19 5.80 -5.92
CA ILE A 132 0.80 4.48 -5.76
C ILE A 132 1.85 4.61 -4.66
N TRP A 133 1.76 3.78 -3.63
CA TRP A 133 2.79 3.71 -2.61
C TRP A 133 3.30 2.29 -2.39
N ALA A 134 4.46 2.18 -1.76
CA ALA A 134 5.11 0.93 -1.43
C ALA A 134 5.87 1.11 -0.11
N THR A 135 5.23 0.79 0.99
CA THR A 135 5.82 0.93 2.32
C THR A 135 6.52 -0.36 2.72
N HIS A 136 7.80 -0.27 3.09
CA HIS A 136 8.63 -1.45 3.44
C HIS A 136 8.61 -2.58 2.40
N ALA A 137 8.52 -2.25 1.10
CA ALA A 137 8.29 -3.22 0.03
C ALA A 137 9.49 -3.37 -0.93
N LEU A 138 10.14 -2.27 -1.29
CA LEU A 138 11.09 -2.26 -2.41
C LEU A 138 12.36 -3.11 -2.18
N TYR A 139 12.72 -3.38 -0.94
CA TYR A 139 13.85 -4.25 -0.61
C TYR A 139 13.64 -5.73 -1.01
N ALA A 140 12.37 -6.15 -1.15
CA ALA A 140 12.03 -7.50 -1.58
C ALA A 140 12.19 -7.70 -3.10
N ILE A 141 12.32 -6.61 -3.88
CA ILE A 141 12.47 -6.68 -5.33
C ILE A 141 13.95 -6.94 -5.68
N PRO A 142 14.26 -7.94 -6.51
CA PRO A 142 15.60 -8.15 -7.00
C PRO A 142 16.17 -6.90 -7.65
N LYS A 143 17.42 -6.54 -7.34
CA LYS A 143 18.06 -5.28 -7.79
C LYS A 143 17.99 -5.07 -9.30
N ASN A 144 18.15 -6.14 -10.08
CA ASN A 144 18.07 -6.10 -11.54
C ASN A 144 16.65 -5.86 -12.08
N GLU A 145 15.61 -6.08 -11.27
CA GLU A 145 14.20 -5.88 -11.64
C GLU A 145 13.63 -4.56 -11.15
N LEU A 146 14.28 -3.91 -10.18
CA LEU A 146 13.78 -2.68 -9.55
C LEU A 146 13.46 -1.58 -10.59
N LYS A 147 14.32 -1.38 -11.59
CA LYS A 147 14.08 -0.39 -12.65
C LYS A 147 12.81 -0.69 -13.46
N LYS A 148 12.55 -1.98 -13.74
CA LYS A 148 11.36 -2.41 -14.49
C LYS A 148 10.10 -2.23 -13.63
N ALA A 149 10.18 -2.56 -12.35
CA ALA A 149 9.10 -2.36 -11.38
C ALA A 149 8.71 -0.88 -11.27
N LEU A 150 9.68 0.01 -11.08
CA LEU A 150 9.43 1.46 -11.00
C LEU A 150 8.80 2.03 -12.27
N LYS A 151 9.18 1.54 -13.46
CA LYS A 151 8.53 1.95 -14.71
C LYS A 151 7.06 1.58 -14.77
N ARG A 152 6.67 0.43 -14.19
CA ARG A 152 5.26 0.02 -14.11
C ARG A 152 4.46 0.95 -13.18
N PHE A 153 5.05 1.39 -12.07
CA PHE A 153 4.41 2.39 -11.21
C PHE A 153 4.10 3.68 -11.96
N ILE A 154 5.12 4.22 -12.64
CA ILE A 154 4.95 5.46 -13.42
C ILE A 154 3.88 5.27 -14.51
N PHE A 155 3.82 4.10 -15.14
CA PHE A 155 2.80 3.80 -16.16
C PHE A 155 1.39 3.76 -15.58
N GLY A 156 1.21 3.18 -14.39
CA GLY A 156 -0.08 3.08 -13.71
C GLY A 156 -0.58 4.40 -13.10
N MET A 157 0.32 5.37 -12.87
CA MET A 157 -0.05 6.66 -12.28
C MET A 157 -0.78 7.55 -13.28
N ALA A 158 -1.86 8.17 -12.82
CA ALA A 158 -2.55 9.23 -13.55
C ALA A 158 -1.62 10.45 -13.67
N ARG A 159 -1.66 11.10 -14.82
CA ARG A 159 -0.99 12.39 -14.98
C ARG A 159 -1.73 13.42 -14.12
N SER A 160 -1.03 14.06 -13.22
CA SER A 160 -1.51 15.29 -12.62
C SER A 160 -1.67 16.33 -13.75
N GLY A 161 -2.89 16.77 -13.97
CA GLY A 161 -3.20 17.83 -14.92
C GLY A 161 -2.55 19.15 -14.53
#